data_c7f057a00321c61437ad6940168221d2
#
_entry.id   c7f057a00321c61437ad6940168221d2
#
_cell.length_a   1.000
_cell.length_b   1.000
_cell.length_c   1.000
_cell.angle_alpha   90.00
_cell.angle_beta   90.00
_cell.angle_gamma   90.00
#
_symmetry.space_group_name_H-M   'P 1'
#
loop_
_entity.id
_entity.type
_entity.pdbx_description
1 polymer ?
#
loop_
_entity_poly.entity_id
_entity_poly.type
_entity_poly.pdbx_seq_one_letter_code
_entity_poly.pdbx_strand_id
1 'polypeptide(L)'
;EQHLLDVRDILYIDTVDKRTFLYTGKTVYECALRLYELEDGLQNLDFLRVGRSAIVNFRRIRSIRPELGGRLLLTMENGEQLYVSRQYAVAMKEKLREVERSILK
;
A
#
# COMPACT_ATOMS: atom_id res chain seq x y z
N GLU A 1 17.07 9.92 17.43
CA GLU A 1 17.80 9.32 16.30
C GLU A 1 16.96 9.32 15.05
N GLN A 2 17.54 9.78 13.95
CA GLN A 2 16.84 9.83 12.66
C GLN A 2 17.34 8.72 11.74
N HIS A 3 16.41 8.11 11.01
CA HIS A 3 16.73 7.07 10.05
C HIS A 3 16.43 7.57 8.64
N LEU A 4 17.34 7.30 7.71
CA LEU A 4 17.09 7.54 6.31
C LEU A 4 16.54 6.25 5.71
N LEU A 5 15.27 6.30 5.35
CA LEU A 5 14.55 5.15 4.82
C LEU A 5 14.28 5.37 3.34
N ASP A 6 14.66 4.38 2.52
CA ASP A 6 14.30 4.40 1.11
C ASP A 6 12.81 4.04 1.00
N VAL A 7 12.02 4.94 0.44
CA VAL A 7 10.58 4.70 0.32
C VAL A 7 10.26 3.46 -0.52
N ARG A 8 11.16 3.06 -1.41
CA ARG A 8 10.98 1.85 -2.21
C ARG A 8 10.99 0.58 -1.38
N ASP A 9 11.56 0.63 -0.20
CA ASP A 9 11.62 -0.52 0.71
C ASP A 9 10.37 -0.64 1.58
N ILE A 10 9.51 0.35 1.58
CA ILE A 10 8.26 0.31 2.33
C ILE A 10 7.28 -0.60 1.60
N LEU A 11 6.74 -1.59 2.29
CA LEU A 11 5.73 -2.50 1.76
C LEU A 11 4.34 -1.91 1.91
N TYR A 12 4.04 -1.44 3.12
CA TYR A 12 2.77 -0.80 3.38
C TYR A 12 2.89 0.10 4.62
N ILE A 13 1.86 0.91 4.81
CA ILE A 13 1.77 1.90 5.87
C ILE A 13 0.40 1.76 6.51
N ASP A 14 0.32 1.78 7.84
CA ASP A 14 -0.98 1.83 8.49
C ASP A 14 -0.96 2.77 9.69
N THR A 15 -2.16 3.05 10.20
CA THR A 15 -2.31 3.80 11.44
C THR A 15 -3.03 2.93 12.47
N VAL A 16 -2.49 2.92 13.68
CA VAL A 16 -3.07 2.23 14.83
C VAL A 16 -3.04 3.22 15.99
N ASP A 17 -4.19 3.48 16.59
CA ASP A 17 -4.31 4.44 17.72
C ASP A 17 -3.69 5.80 17.40
N LYS A 18 -3.98 6.32 16.20
CA LYS A 18 -3.52 7.63 15.73
C LYS A 18 -2.01 7.72 15.52
N ARG A 19 -1.32 6.59 15.52
CA ARG A 19 0.12 6.52 15.23
C ARG A 19 0.31 5.86 13.88
N THR A 20 1.26 6.38 13.11
CA THR A 20 1.54 5.90 11.76
C THR A 20 2.79 5.04 11.75
N PHE A 21 2.70 3.88 11.10
CA PHE A 21 3.78 2.91 11.03
C PHE A 21 4.10 2.57 9.57
N LEU A 22 5.40 2.52 9.28
CA LEU A 22 5.93 2.15 7.98
C LEU A 22 6.54 0.76 8.10
N TYR A 23 6.08 -0.17 7.27
CA TYR A 23 6.53 -1.57 7.34
C TYR A 23 7.43 -1.88 6.16
N THR A 24 8.66 -2.30 6.46
CA THR A 24 9.57 -2.85 5.45
C THR A 24 9.61 -4.36 5.60
N GLY A 25 10.39 -5.04 4.77
CA GLY A 25 10.54 -6.49 4.91
C GLY A 25 11.25 -6.91 6.18
N LYS A 26 11.91 -5.99 6.86
CA LYS A 26 12.77 -6.30 8.00
C LYS A 26 12.34 -5.63 9.29
N THR A 27 11.71 -4.48 9.20
CA THR A 27 11.49 -3.67 10.39
C THR A 27 10.26 -2.78 10.25
N VAL A 28 9.81 -2.24 11.38
CA VAL A 28 8.69 -1.31 11.44
C VAL A 28 9.21 0.00 12.00
N TYR A 29 8.90 1.09 11.31
CA TYR A 29 9.27 2.44 11.73
C TYR A 29 8.03 3.24 12.07
N GLU A 30 8.08 4.00 13.14
CA GLU A 30 7.02 4.94 13.43
C GLU A 30 7.31 6.27 12.73
N CYS A 31 6.26 6.90 12.18
CA CYS A 31 6.39 8.14 11.42
C CYS A 31 5.48 9.20 12.03
N ALA A 32 5.98 10.43 12.11
CA ALA A 32 5.20 11.53 12.68
C ALA A 32 4.14 12.08 11.70
N LEU A 33 4.25 11.75 10.42
CA LEU A 33 3.32 12.23 9.42
C LEU A 33 1.98 11.49 9.51
N ARG A 34 0.91 12.19 9.16
CA ARG A 34 -0.41 11.58 9.10
C ARG A 34 -0.57 10.81 7.80
N LEU A 35 -1.52 9.87 7.81
CA LEU A 35 -1.74 9.00 6.65
C LEU A 35 -2.07 9.81 5.38
N TYR A 36 -2.89 10.85 5.48
CA TYR A 36 -3.23 11.65 4.31
C TYR A 36 -2.03 12.41 3.75
N GLU A 37 -1.09 12.81 4.61
CA GLU A 37 0.13 13.47 4.16
C GLU A 37 1.02 12.51 3.38
N LEU A 38 1.11 11.27 3.85
CA LEU A 38 1.86 10.22 3.16
C LEU A 38 1.19 9.82 1.85
N GLU A 39 -0.13 9.71 1.84
CA GLU A 39 -0.88 9.42 0.63
C GLU A 39 -0.59 10.46 -0.45
N ASP A 40 -0.65 11.73 -0.07
CA ASP A 40 -0.40 12.83 -0.98
C ASP A 40 1.05 12.85 -1.47
N GLY A 41 1.99 12.67 -0.56
CA GLY A 41 3.41 12.72 -0.88
C GLY A 41 3.93 11.52 -1.67
N LEU A 42 3.27 10.37 -1.59
CA LEU A 42 3.75 9.14 -2.21
C LEU A 42 2.92 8.69 -3.42
N GLN A 43 1.90 9.45 -3.81
CA GLN A 43 0.99 9.00 -4.88
C GLN A 43 1.71 8.79 -6.22
N ASN A 44 2.74 9.56 -6.51
CA ASN A 44 3.50 9.43 -7.75
C ASN A 44 4.55 8.30 -7.70
N LEU A 45 4.64 7.60 -6.59
CA LEU A 45 5.59 6.50 -6.39
C LEU A 45 4.87 5.15 -6.29
N ASP A 46 3.66 5.08 -6.84
CA ASP A 46 2.83 3.86 -6.87
C ASP A 46 2.38 3.38 -5.49
N PHE A 47 2.17 4.31 -4.57
CA PHE A 47 1.52 4.01 -3.30
C PHE A 47 0.03 4.31 -3.43
N LEU A 48 -0.80 3.37 -2.99
CA LEU A 48 -2.25 3.46 -3.11
C LEU A 48 -2.94 3.27 -1.77
N ARG A 49 -3.96 4.09 -1.53
CA ARG A 49 -4.82 3.91 -0.37
C ARG A 49 -5.64 2.63 -0.54
N VAL A 50 -5.68 1.79 0.47
CA VAL A 50 -6.41 0.50 0.41
C VAL A 50 -7.50 0.40 1.46
N GLY A 51 -7.56 1.35 2.38
CA GLY A 51 -8.57 1.40 3.42
C GLY A 51 -8.50 2.72 4.15
N ARG A 52 -9.32 2.86 5.18
CA ARG A 52 -9.35 4.10 5.97
C ARG A 52 -8.02 4.36 6.68
N SER A 53 -7.29 3.31 7.01
CA SER A 53 -6.09 3.41 7.83
C SER A 53 -4.86 2.79 7.18
N ALA A 54 -4.89 2.50 5.87
CA ALA A 54 -3.75 1.82 5.25
C ALA A 54 -3.48 2.29 3.83
N ILE A 55 -2.18 2.30 3.50
CA ILE A 55 -1.64 2.60 2.17
C ILE A 55 -0.70 1.45 1.81
N VAL A 56 -0.69 1.03 0.56
CA VAL A 56 0.17 -0.06 0.11
C VAL A 56 1.10 0.41 -0.99
N ASN A 57 2.31 -0.15 -1.01
CA ASN A 57 3.23 0.04 -2.14
C ASN A 57 2.85 -0.98 -3.21
N PHE A 58 2.25 -0.51 -4.30
CA PHE A 58 1.78 -1.37 -5.38
C PHE A 58 2.91 -2.25 -5.95
N ARG A 59 4.12 -1.73 -6.02
CA ARG A 59 5.28 -2.44 -6.58
C ARG A 59 5.77 -3.58 -5.71
N ARG A 60 5.31 -3.66 -4.47
CA ARG A 60 5.71 -4.70 -3.52
C ARG A 60 4.60 -5.71 -3.26
N ILE A 61 3.56 -5.70 -4.08
CA ILE A 61 2.48 -6.69 -4.00
C ILE A 61 2.91 -7.93 -4.78
N ARG A 62 2.85 -9.08 -4.12
CA ARG A 62 3.15 -10.37 -4.77
C ARG A 62 1.93 -10.93 -5.50
N SER A 63 0.75 -10.83 -4.91
CA SER A 63 -0.48 -11.31 -5.53
C SER A 63 -1.69 -10.54 -5.07
N ILE A 64 -2.71 -10.52 -5.93
CA ILE A 64 -3.99 -9.84 -5.67
C ILE A 64 -5.09 -10.86 -5.98
N ARG A 65 -6.00 -11.07 -5.03
CA ARG A 65 -7.08 -12.03 -5.19
C ARG A 65 -8.42 -11.39 -4.85
N PRO A 66 -9.45 -11.55 -5.71
CA PRO A 66 -10.80 -11.11 -5.36
C PRO A 66 -11.35 -11.89 -4.19
N GLU A 67 -12.11 -11.20 -3.34
CA GLU A 67 -12.78 -11.78 -2.19
C GLU A 67 -14.25 -11.38 -2.20
N LEU A 68 -15.03 -12.02 -1.35
CA LEU A 68 -16.45 -11.73 -1.24
C LEU A 68 -16.69 -10.27 -0.87
N GLY A 69 -17.81 -9.71 -1.33
CA GLY A 69 -18.20 -8.35 -1.01
C GLY A 69 -17.44 -7.27 -1.77
N GLY A 70 -16.76 -7.62 -2.86
CA GLY A 70 -16.05 -6.64 -3.68
C GLY A 70 -14.70 -6.21 -3.10
N ARG A 71 -14.22 -6.90 -2.06
CA ARG A 71 -12.90 -6.65 -1.50
C ARG A 71 -11.83 -7.37 -2.31
N LEU A 72 -10.59 -6.96 -2.11
CA LEU A 72 -9.44 -7.68 -2.65
C LEU A 72 -8.54 -8.10 -1.50
N LEU A 73 -7.86 -9.23 -1.66
CA LEU A 73 -6.84 -9.67 -0.71
C LEU A 73 -5.48 -9.55 -1.38
N LEU A 74 -4.61 -8.76 -0.76
CA LEU A 74 -3.25 -8.58 -1.22
C LEU A 74 -2.32 -9.47 -0.41
N THR A 75 -1.35 -10.08 -1.08
CA THR A 75 -0.22 -10.69 -0.40
C THR A 75 1.01 -9.89 -0.77
N MET A 76 1.69 -9.36 0.22
CA MET A 76 2.90 -8.57 0.02
C MET A 76 4.12 -9.47 -0.14
N GLU A 77 5.24 -8.91 -0.58
CA GLU A 77 6.47 -9.69 -0.79
C GLU A 77 6.95 -10.43 0.46
N ASN A 78 6.68 -9.88 1.64
CA ASN A 78 7.07 -10.51 2.91
C ASN A 78 6.06 -11.55 3.42
N GLY A 79 5.00 -11.81 2.65
CA GLY A 79 3.97 -12.77 3.03
C GLY A 79 2.80 -12.18 3.83
N GLU A 80 2.92 -10.93 4.27
CA GLU A 80 1.82 -10.27 4.97
C GLU A 80 0.63 -10.07 4.04
N GLN A 81 -0.58 -10.22 4.58
CA GLN A 81 -1.81 -10.07 3.81
C GLN A 81 -2.58 -8.87 4.29
N LEU A 82 -3.16 -8.14 3.33
CA LEU A 82 -3.93 -6.94 3.58
C LEU A 82 -5.20 -6.98 2.75
N TYR A 83 -6.32 -6.54 3.33
CA TYR A 83 -7.54 -6.38 2.57
C TYR A 83 -7.63 -4.98 1.99
N VAL A 84 -8.03 -4.92 0.72
CA VAL A 84 -8.45 -3.67 0.09
C VAL A 84 -9.96 -3.60 0.25
N SER A 85 -10.45 -2.58 0.91
CA SER A 85 -11.91 -2.44 1.09
C SER A 85 -12.57 -2.19 -0.26
N ARG A 86 -13.84 -2.54 -0.36
CA ARG A 86 -14.61 -2.40 -1.61
C ARG A 86 -14.49 -0.99 -2.20
N GLN A 87 -14.52 0.02 -1.35
CA GLN A 87 -14.45 1.42 -1.77
C GLN A 87 -13.14 1.72 -2.51
N TYR A 88 -12.03 1.13 -2.08
CA TYR A 88 -10.71 1.37 -2.67
C TYR A 88 -10.32 0.35 -3.73
N ALA A 89 -11.08 -0.73 -3.86
CA ALA A 89 -10.78 -1.77 -4.84
C ALA A 89 -10.86 -1.27 -6.28
N VAL A 90 -11.72 -0.29 -6.54
CA VAL A 90 -11.87 0.30 -7.87
C VAL A 90 -10.56 0.93 -8.34
N ALA A 91 -9.93 1.73 -7.48
CA ALA A 91 -8.66 2.37 -7.81
C ALA A 91 -7.55 1.33 -8.02
N MET A 92 -7.54 0.27 -7.22
CA MET A 92 -6.57 -0.82 -7.37
C MET A 92 -6.73 -1.50 -8.73
N LYS A 93 -7.96 -1.79 -9.13
CA LYS A 93 -8.25 -2.42 -10.42
C LYS A 93 -7.84 -1.53 -11.58
N GLU A 94 -8.06 -0.23 -11.46
CA GLU A 94 -7.61 0.73 -12.47
C GLU A 94 -6.09 0.74 -12.60
N LYS A 95 -5.39 0.70 -11.47
CA LYS A 95 -3.93 0.64 -11.46
C LYS A 95 -3.42 -0.61 -12.18
N LEU A 96 -4.06 -1.75 -11.94
CA LEU A 96 -3.72 -3.00 -12.63
C LEU A 96 -3.89 -2.87 -14.13
N ARG A 97 -4.98 -2.25 -14.59
CA ARG A 97 -5.20 -2.05 -16.01
C ARG A 97 -4.16 -1.14 -16.65
N GLU A 98 -3.73 -0.10 -15.94
CA GLU A 98 -2.68 0.79 -16.42
C GLU A 98 -1.37 0.04 -16.61
N VAL A 99 -1.00 -0.81 -15.66
CA VAL A 99 0.21 -1.61 -15.73
C VAL A 99 0.14 -2.59 -16.89
N GLU A 100 -0.98 -3.28 -17.05
CA GLU A 100 -1.19 -4.22 -18.15
C GLU A 100 -1.07 -3.53 -19.51
N ARG A 101 -1.69 -2.37 -19.68
CA ARG A 101 -1.60 -1.60 -20.92
C ARG A 101 -0.16 -1.19 -21.23
N SER A 102 0.59 -0.84 -20.21
CA SER A 102 2.00 -0.46 -20.35
C SER A 102 2.86 -1.62 -20.84
N ILE A 103 2.58 -2.81 -20.33
CA ILE A 103 3.34 -4.02 -20.67
C ILE A 103 2.98 -4.53 -22.05
N LEU A 104 1.71 -4.43 -22.46
CA LEU A 104 1.19 -5.03 -23.68
C LEU A 104 1.28 -4.11 -24.91
N LYS A 105 1.91 -2.98 -24.78
CA LYS A 105 2.12 -2.06 -25.92
C LYS A 105 3.02 -2.67 -26.98
#